data_e84532281f3d6f739c97e555d670ae60
#
_entry.id   e84532281f3d6f739c97e555d670ae60
#
_cell.length_a   1.000
_cell.length_b   1.000
_cell.length_c   1.000
_cell.angle_alpha   90.00
_cell.angle_beta   90.00
_cell.angle_gamma   90.00
#
_symmetry.space_group_name_H-M   'P 1'
#
loop_
_entity.id
_entity.type
_entity.pdbx_description
1 polymer ?
#
loop_
_entity_poly.entity_id
_entity_poly.type
_entity_poly.pdbx_seq_one_letter_code
_entity_poly.pdbx_strand_id
1 'polypeptide(L)'
;MLTPVERGGLYLPDCGLWMDARRPKPFAVVSHAHSDHTARHESFLATPPTIDFIRIRLGDAVARRGIPLNYRETYQHGPLNIQLYPAGHVLGSAMVRVETPSGESLLYAGDFKTRPGLAAEPIEIPQADTLVMESTFGRPEFVFPPTETIQAGIVSFCRETLNDGQVPILLAYSLGKAQEVLKILEAAELPIMAHRTIRALNQVYTQHGIPMPETRPLDFGNLDAQVVVMPPTIRKQIPADIPPHRLAMISGWALQESARYRYRTDTVLPLSDHAPFLGLRYFI
;
A
#
# COMPACT_ATOMS: atom_id res chain seq x y z
N MET A 1 -3.61 -20.28 -24.76
CA MET A 1 -4.50 -19.47 -23.90
C MET A 1 -3.79 -19.22 -22.58
N LEU A 2 -3.66 -17.95 -22.16
CA LEU A 2 -3.07 -17.59 -20.86
C LEU A 2 -4.03 -17.97 -19.72
N THR A 3 -3.94 -19.20 -19.23
CA THR A 3 -4.83 -19.69 -18.16
C THR A 3 -4.15 -19.54 -16.81
N PRO A 4 -4.55 -18.54 -15.98
CA PRO A 4 -3.96 -18.32 -14.69
C PRO A 4 -4.44 -19.35 -13.65
N VAL A 5 -3.54 -19.71 -12.72
CA VAL A 5 -3.82 -20.64 -11.61
C VAL A 5 -3.32 -20.01 -10.32
N GLU A 6 -4.15 -20.01 -9.27
CA GLU A 6 -3.72 -19.59 -7.93
C GLU A 6 -2.92 -20.73 -7.25
N ARG A 7 -1.68 -20.47 -6.83
CA ARG A 7 -0.79 -21.41 -6.14
C ARG A 7 0.07 -20.74 -5.08
N GLY A 8 -0.53 -19.88 -4.24
CA GLY A 8 0.20 -19.01 -3.33
C GLY A 8 0.91 -17.87 -4.07
N GLY A 9 0.21 -17.29 -5.02
CA GLY A 9 0.54 -16.31 -6.03
C GLY A 9 -0.09 -16.72 -7.35
N LEU A 10 -0.17 -15.82 -8.31
CA LEU A 10 -0.70 -16.12 -9.63
C LEU A 10 0.38 -16.82 -10.48
N TYR A 11 0.03 -17.93 -11.08
CA TYR A 11 0.93 -18.73 -11.91
C TYR A 11 0.35 -18.93 -13.30
N LEU A 12 1.15 -18.70 -14.33
CA LEU A 12 0.85 -19.02 -15.73
C LEU A 12 1.63 -20.29 -16.12
N PRO A 13 1.01 -21.49 -16.10
CA PRO A 13 1.71 -22.77 -16.32
C PRO A 13 2.39 -22.87 -17.67
N ASP A 14 1.73 -22.38 -18.73
CA ASP A 14 2.17 -22.53 -20.11
C ASP A 14 3.50 -21.82 -20.40
N CYS A 15 3.86 -20.84 -19.56
CA CYS A 15 5.09 -20.03 -19.71
C CYS A 15 5.95 -19.98 -18.45
N GLY A 16 5.55 -20.69 -17.40
CA GLY A 16 6.33 -20.76 -16.15
C GLY A 16 6.41 -19.46 -15.37
N LEU A 17 5.55 -18.46 -15.67
CA LEU A 17 5.60 -17.15 -15.07
C LEU A 17 4.82 -17.07 -13.76
N TRP A 18 5.46 -16.55 -12.71
CA TRP A 18 4.84 -16.25 -11.43
C TRP A 18 4.63 -14.75 -11.26
N MET A 19 3.51 -14.36 -10.68
CA MET A 19 3.22 -13.00 -10.24
C MET A 19 2.82 -13.04 -8.76
N ASP A 20 3.45 -12.20 -7.94
CA ASP A 20 3.24 -12.08 -6.48
C ASP A 20 3.29 -13.41 -5.73
N ALA A 21 4.26 -14.25 -6.07
CA ALA A 21 4.45 -15.52 -5.41
C ALA A 21 4.91 -15.35 -3.97
N ARG A 22 4.16 -15.93 -3.01
CA ARG A 22 4.43 -15.85 -1.56
C ARG A 22 5.59 -16.73 -1.09
N ARG A 23 6.16 -17.52 -1.99
CA ARG A 23 7.33 -18.38 -1.73
C ARG A 23 8.40 -18.12 -2.79
N PRO A 24 9.69 -18.28 -2.45
CA PRO A 24 10.77 -18.10 -3.40
C PRO A 24 10.58 -18.86 -4.71
N LYS A 25 10.87 -18.20 -5.82
CA LYS A 25 10.84 -18.73 -7.17
C LYS A 25 12.13 -18.36 -7.89
N PRO A 26 12.54 -19.11 -8.94
CA PRO A 26 13.66 -18.73 -9.80
C PRO A 26 13.45 -17.37 -10.45
N PHE A 27 12.20 -17.10 -10.91
CA PHE A 27 11.77 -15.80 -11.44
C PHE A 27 10.31 -15.52 -11.05
N ALA A 28 10.02 -14.26 -10.74
CA ALA A 28 8.66 -13.78 -10.51
C ALA A 28 8.52 -12.30 -10.90
N VAL A 29 7.32 -11.84 -11.20
CA VAL A 29 6.98 -10.42 -11.22
C VAL A 29 6.40 -10.06 -9.85
N VAL A 30 6.85 -8.95 -9.28
CA VAL A 30 6.35 -8.41 -8.00
C VAL A 30 5.63 -7.12 -8.29
N SER A 31 4.31 -7.12 -8.07
CA SER A 31 3.46 -5.96 -8.34
C SER A 31 3.74 -4.80 -7.40
N HIS A 32 3.98 -5.07 -6.11
CA HIS A 32 4.30 -4.06 -5.10
C HIS A 32 4.97 -4.69 -3.87
N ALA A 33 5.45 -3.86 -2.95
CA ALA A 33 6.32 -4.31 -1.86
C ALA A 33 5.59 -4.70 -0.56
N HIS A 34 4.30 -5.00 -0.54
CA HIS A 34 3.63 -5.58 0.63
C HIS A 34 4.10 -7.03 0.87
N SER A 35 4.04 -7.48 2.12
CA SER A 35 4.65 -8.75 2.53
C SER A 35 3.98 -9.99 1.96
N ASP A 36 2.72 -9.89 1.60
CA ASP A 36 1.90 -10.96 1.00
C ASP A 36 2.05 -11.04 -0.53
N HIS A 37 2.74 -10.06 -1.15
CA HIS A 37 3.07 -10.01 -2.57
C HIS A 37 4.56 -10.24 -2.85
N THR A 38 5.38 -10.38 -1.81
CA THR A 38 6.83 -10.51 -1.95
C THR A 38 7.39 -11.77 -1.31
N ALA A 39 8.46 -12.31 -1.91
CA ALA A 39 9.28 -13.35 -1.32
C ALA A 39 10.77 -13.14 -1.68
N ARG A 40 11.65 -13.98 -1.15
CA ARG A 40 13.10 -13.96 -1.45
C ARG A 40 13.39 -14.72 -2.74
N HIS A 41 12.85 -14.24 -3.88
CA HIS A 41 13.07 -14.85 -5.20
C HIS A 41 14.56 -14.86 -5.58
N GLU A 42 14.96 -15.75 -6.50
CA GLU A 42 16.31 -15.77 -7.07
C GLU A 42 16.50 -14.60 -8.03
N SER A 43 15.43 -14.23 -8.76
CA SER A 43 15.35 -13.03 -9.59
C SER A 43 13.89 -12.56 -9.63
N PHE A 44 13.66 -11.24 -9.73
CA PHE A 44 12.30 -10.72 -9.87
C PHE A 44 12.27 -9.41 -10.66
N LEU A 45 11.16 -9.20 -11.37
CA LEU A 45 10.85 -7.99 -12.10
C LEU A 45 9.94 -7.12 -11.27
N ALA A 46 10.25 -5.83 -11.11
CA ALA A 46 9.41 -4.86 -10.41
C ALA A 46 9.77 -3.43 -10.81
N THR A 47 8.94 -2.47 -10.41
CA THR A 47 9.28 -1.05 -10.57
C THR A 47 10.46 -0.65 -9.68
N PRO A 48 11.26 0.39 -10.04
CA PRO A 48 12.34 0.88 -9.20
C PRO A 48 11.91 1.21 -7.76
N PRO A 49 10.79 1.93 -7.49
CA PRO A 49 10.34 2.16 -6.12
C PRO A 49 10.04 0.86 -5.35
N THR A 50 9.42 -0.12 -5.99
CA THR A 50 9.14 -1.43 -5.38
C THR A 50 10.43 -2.14 -4.97
N ILE A 51 11.48 -2.10 -5.79
CA ILE A 51 12.79 -2.67 -5.45
C ILE A 51 13.42 -1.95 -4.25
N ASP A 52 13.32 -0.62 -4.18
CA ASP A 52 13.86 0.14 -3.06
C ASP A 52 13.09 -0.12 -1.75
N PHE A 53 11.78 -0.29 -1.80
CA PHE A 53 11.00 -0.76 -0.65
C PHE A 53 11.40 -2.18 -0.22
N ILE A 54 11.64 -3.09 -1.17
CA ILE A 54 12.13 -4.45 -0.89
C ILE A 54 13.50 -4.38 -0.20
N ARG A 55 14.38 -3.44 -0.59
CA ARG A 55 15.68 -3.22 0.07
C ARG A 55 15.51 -2.93 1.56
N ILE A 56 14.58 -2.05 1.92
CA ILE A 56 14.31 -1.70 3.32
C ILE A 56 13.66 -2.88 4.06
N ARG A 57 12.74 -3.60 3.43
CA ARG A 57 11.91 -4.63 4.08
C ARG A 57 12.57 -6.00 4.16
N LEU A 58 13.27 -6.43 3.10
CA LEU A 58 13.85 -7.76 2.97
C LEU A 58 15.39 -7.76 2.94
N GLY A 59 15.98 -6.58 2.83
CA GLY A 59 17.43 -6.37 2.82
C GLY A 59 18.03 -6.26 1.43
N ASP A 60 19.21 -5.67 1.39
CA ASP A 60 19.95 -5.32 0.19
C ASP A 60 20.29 -6.53 -0.71
N ALA A 61 20.61 -7.67 -0.11
CA ALA A 61 20.89 -8.91 -0.84
C ALA A 61 19.70 -9.43 -1.66
N VAL A 62 18.46 -9.16 -1.22
CA VAL A 62 17.24 -9.49 -1.97
C VAL A 62 17.01 -8.46 -3.06
N ALA A 63 17.10 -7.17 -2.73
CA ALA A 63 16.87 -6.08 -3.67
C ALA A 63 17.81 -6.13 -4.88
N ARG A 64 19.06 -6.55 -4.70
CA ARG A 64 20.04 -6.74 -5.82
C ARG A 64 19.63 -7.79 -6.86
N ARG A 65 18.67 -8.63 -6.57
CA ARG A 65 18.10 -9.62 -7.50
C ARG A 65 16.94 -9.06 -8.31
N GLY A 66 16.49 -7.84 -7.99
CA GLY A 66 15.44 -7.14 -8.70
C GLY A 66 15.92 -6.62 -10.04
N ILE A 67 15.13 -6.86 -11.07
CA ILE A 67 15.29 -6.30 -12.42
C ILE A 67 14.33 -5.10 -12.48
N PRO A 68 14.84 -3.86 -12.55
CA PRO A 68 13.98 -2.70 -12.63
C PRO A 68 13.30 -2.60 -14.00
N LEU A 69 12.01 -2.34 -14.01
CA LEU A 69 11.24 -2.03 -15.20
C LEU A 69 10.38 -0.79 -14.94
N ASN A 70 10.58 0.26 -15.73
CA ASN A 70 9.71 1.43 -15.63
C ASN A 70 8.34 1.14 -16.23
N TYR A 71 7.35 1.93 -15.83
CA TYR A 71 6.02 1.80 -16.39
C TYR A 71 6.02 1.97 -17.91
N ARG A 72 5.21 1.18 -18.60
CA ARG A 72 5.02 1.12 -20.06
C ARG A 72 6.25 0.63 -20.85
N GLU A 73 7.39 0.39 -20.21
CA GLU A 73 8.50 -0.32 -20.82
C GLU A 73 8.16 -1.80 -20.97
N THR A 74 8.73 -2.44 -22.00
CA THR A 74 8.54 -3.87 -22.26
C THR A 74 9.76 -4.66 -21.84
N TYR A 75 9.54 -5.65 -20.99
CA TYR A 75 10.52 -6.68 -20.65
C TYR A 75 10.16 -7.98 -21.35
N GLN A 76 11.11 -8.55 -22.08
CA GLN A 76 10.92 -9.83 -22.76
C GLN A 76 11.33 -10.99 -21.85
N HIS A 77 10.39 -11.86 -21.50
CA HIS A 77 10.61 -13.07 -20.71
C HIS A 77 10.28 -14.31 -21.56
N GLY A 78 11.32 -14.97 -22.12
CA GLY A 78 11.12 -16.00 -23.13
C GLY A 78 10.32 -15.45 -24.32
N PRO A 79 9.17 -16.05 -24.66
CA PRO A 79 8.32 -15.55 -25.76
C PRO A 79 7.37 -14.44 -25.32
N LEU A 80 7.28 -14.11 -24.03
CA LEU A 80 6.31 -13.17 -23.49
C LEU A 80 6.85 -11.75 -23.46
N ASN A 81 5.99 -10.78 -23.74
CA ASN A 81 6.18 -9.38 -23.44
C ASN A 81 5.48 -9.03 -22.12
N ILE A 82 6.22 -8.46 -21.16
CA ILE A 82 5.71 -8.02 -19.86
C ILE A 82 5.81 -6.51 -19.80
N GLN A 83 4.73 -5.85 -19.43
CA GLN A 83 4.66 -4.40 -19.19
C GLN A 83 4.05 -4.13 -17.82
N LEU A 84 4.52 -3.07 -17.16
CA LEU A 84 4.00 -2.60 -15.89
C LEU A 84 3.23 -1.29 -16.10
N TYR A 85 2.09 -1.14 -15.40
CA TYR A 85 1.27 0.06 -15.42
C TYR A 85 0.95 0.48 -13.97
N PRO A 86 0.84 1.79 -13.65
CA PRO A 86 0.54 2.22 -12.28
C PRO A 86 -0.77 1.64 -11.77
N ALA A 87 -0.76 1.06 -10.57
CA ALA A 87 -1.94 0.48 -9.93
C ALA A 87 -2.64 1.42 -8.95
N GLY A 88 -2.03 2.56 -8.58
CA GLY A 88 -2.62 3.55 -7.68
C GLY A 88 -2.65 3.16 -6.21
N HIS A 89 -2.19 1.97 -5.84
CA HIS A 89 -2.27 1.40 -4.49
C HIS A 89 -1.23 2.00 -3.53
N VAL A 90 0.04 1.86 -3.87
CA VAL A 90 1.18 2.50 -3.18
C VAL A 90 2.18 2.97 -4.23
N LEU A 91 3.12 3.83 -3.85
CA LEU A 91 4.20 4.26 -4.77
C LEU A 91 4.88 3.06 -5.41
N GLY A 92 4.98 3.07 -6.73
CA GLY A 92 5.60 2.00 -7.50
C GLY A 92 4.75 0.73 -7.68
N SER A 93 3.51 0.69 -7.13
CA SER A 93 2.61 -0.44 -7.34
C SER A 93 2.22 -0.58 -8.81
N ALA A 94 2.23 -1.80 -9.33
CA ALA A 94 2.04 -2.06 -10.74
C ALA A 94 0.97 -3.10 -11.04
N MET A 95 0.14 -2.82 -12.05
CA MET A 95 -0.54 -3.85 -12.81
C MET A 95 0.43 -4.48 -13.79
N VAL A 96 0.32 -5.77 -14.00
CA VAL A 96 1.20 -6.55 -14.85
C VAL A 96 0.43 -7.00 -16.09
N ARG A 97 0.74 -6.43 -17.25
CA ARG A 97 0.21 -6.90 -18.53
C ARG A 97 1.19 -7.87 -19.19
N VAL A 98 0.72 -9.05 -19.51
CA VAL A 98 1.49 -10.10 -20.18
C VAL A 98 0.86 -10.33 -21.54
N GLU A 99 1.69 -10.37 -22.58
CA GLU A 99 1.26 -10.61 -23.96
C GLU A 99 2.07 -11.71 -24.60
N THR A 100 1.40 -12.63 -25.29
CA THR A 100 2.02 -13.70 -26.07
C THR A 100 2.40 -13.22 -27.47
N PRO A 101 3.25 -13.96 -28.23
CA PRO A 101 3.55 -13.63 -29.63
C PRO A 101 2.33 -13.66 -30.55
N SER A 102 1.27 -14.36 -30.17
CA SER A 102 0.00 -14.39 -30.93
C SER A 102 -0.90 -13.19 -30.65
N GLY A 103 -0.50 -12.28 -29.74
CA GLY A 103 -1.27 -11.10 -29.35
C GLY A 103 -2.28 -11.36 -28.22
N GLU A 104 -2.43 -12.59 -27.72
CA GLU A 104 -3.27 -12.86 -26.55
C GLU A 104 -2.67 -12.21 -25.30
N SER A 105 -3.49 -11.51 -24.51
CA SER A 105 -3.05 -10.70 -23.38
C SER A 105 -3.80 -10.99 -22.09
N LEU A 106 -3.07 -10.89 -20.98
CA LEU A 106 -3.61 -11.00 -19.62
C LEU A 106 -3.15 -9.77 -18.81
N LEU A 107 -4.09 -9.17 -18.08
CA LEU A 107 -3.82 -8.16 -17.07
C LEU A 107 -4.00 -8.73 -15.66
N TYR A 108 -2.93 -8.76 -14.88
CA TYR A 108 -2.97 -9.00 -13.45
C TYR A 108 -2.92 -7.66 -12.73
N ALA A 109 -3.99 -7.32 -12.02
CA ALA A 109 -4.12 -6.01 -11.39
C ALA A 109 -3.23 -5.86 -10.14
N GLY A 110 -2.82 -6.95 -9.49
CA GLY A 110 -2.30 -6.87 -8.13
C GLY A 110 -3.31 -6.20 -7.20
N ASP A 111 -2.83 -5.50 -6.18
CA ASP A 111 -3.66 -4.60 -5.39
C ASP A 111 -3.72 -3.24 -6.09
N PHE A 112 -4.92 -2.64 -6.19
CA PHE A 112 -5.10 -1.40 -6.92
C PHE A 112 -6.10 -0.45 -6.26
N LYS A 113 -5.97 0.85 -6.56
CA LYS A 113 -6.84 1.90 -6.04
C LYS A 113 -7.34 2.77 -7.18
N THR A 114 -8.65 2.87 -7.33
CA THR A 114 -9.28 3.67 -8.39
C THR A 114 -9.48 5.15 -8.02
N ARG A 115 -9.48 5.48 -6.71
CA ARG A 115 -9.54 6.85 -6.23
C ARG A 115 -8.13 7.43 -6.17
N PRO A 116 -7.87 8.65 -6.68
CA PRO A 116 -6.55 9.27 -6.57
C PRO A 116 -6.07 9.32 -5.12
N GLY A 117 -4.80 8.95 -4.90
CA GLY A 117 -4.11 9.08 -3.62
C GLY A 117 -3.22 10.33 -3.59
N LEU A 118 -2.72 10.66 -2.39
CA LEU A 118 -1.76 11.76 -2.19
C LEU A 118 -0.31 11.31 -2.31
N ALA A 119 -0.08 9.99 -2.27
CA ALA A 119 1.25 9.41 -2.14
C ALA A 119 1.52 8.24 -3.10
N ALA A 120 0.73 8.10 -4.17
CA ALA A 120 0.94 7.10 -5.21
C ALA A 120 0.62 7.69 -6.59
N GLU A 121 1.15 7.06 -7.63
CA GLU A 121 0.82 7.40 -9.01
C GLU A 121 -0.67 7.14 -9.30
N PRO A 122 -1.31 7.95 -10.15
CA PRO A 122 -2.66 7.65 -10.62
C PRO A 122 -2.70 6.29 -11.34
N ILE A 123 -3.78 5.53 -11.14
CA ILE A 123 -3.99 4.25 -11.81
C ILE A 123 -4.06 4.41 -13.34
N GLU A 124 -3.48 3.45 -14.07
CA GLU A 124 -3.66 3.28 -15.51
C GLU A 124 -4.13 1.86 -15.79
N ILE A 125 -5.22 1.73 -16.57
CA ILE A 125 -5.85 0.45 -16.86
C ILE A 125 -5.64 0.12 -18.35
N PRO A 126 -4.64 -0.69 -18.71
CA PRO A 126 -4.48 -1.15 -20.09
C PRO A 126 -5.55 -2.21 -20.41
N GLN A 127 -5.92 -2.28 -21.68
CA GLN A 127 -6.83 -3.33 -22.16
C GLN A 127 -6.08 -4.68 -22.24
N ALA A 128 -6.82 -5.75 -21.96
CA ALA A 128 -6.37 -7.13 -22.11
C ALA A 128 -7.55 -8.07 -22.36
N ASP A 129 -7.28 -9.25 -22.94
CA ASP A 129 -8.31 -10.26 -23.20
C ASP A 129 -8.76 -10.98 -21.95
N THR A 130 -7.86 -11.11 -20.96
CA THR A 130 -8.14 -11.72 -19.66
C THR A 130 -7.75 -10.78 -18.53
N LEU A 131 -8.64 -10.59 -17.55
CA LEU A 131 -8.40 -9.82 -16.34
C LEU A 131 -8.36 -10.73 -15.12
N VAL A 132 -7.32 -10.58 -14.29
CA VAL A 132 -7.23 -11.14 -12.94
C VAL A 132 -7.09 -9.98 -11.96
N MET A 133 -8.05 -9.82 -11.07
CA MET A 133 -8.10 -8.68 -10.15
C MET A 133 -8.39 -9.09 -8.71
N GLU A 134 -7.99 -8.24 -7.77
CA GLU A 134 -8.39 -8.35 -6.36
C GLU A 134 -9.89 -8.09 -6.19
N SER A 135 -10.41 -8.49 -5.04
CA SER A 135 -11.79 -8.18 -4.62
C SER A 135 -11.91 -7.90 -3.12
N THR A 136 -10.90 -7.25 -2.54
CA THR A 136 -10.80 -6.96 -1.10
C THR A 136 -12.06 -6.27 -0.57
N PHE A 137 -12.57 -5.29 -1.29
CA PHE A 137 -13.82 -4.58 -0.99
C PHE A 137 -14.89 -4.84 -2.07
N GLY A 138 -14.94 -6.07 -2.59
CA GLY A 138 -15.86 -6.51 -3.66
C GLY A 138 -17.30 -6.77 -3.22
N ARG A 139 -17.71 -6.34 -2.03
CA ARG A 139 -19.07 -6.51 -1.51
C ARG A 139 -19.80 -5.16 -1.47
N PRO A 140 -21.14 -5.13 -1.71
CA PRO A 140 -21.92 -3.90 -1.83
C PRO A 140 -21.86 -2.96 -0.61
N GLU A 141 -21.60 -3.49 0.59
CA GLU A 141 -21.48 -2.68 1.80
C GLU A 141 -20.22 -1.81 1.85
N PHE A 142 -19.22 -2.06 1.02
CA PHE A 142 -17.98 -1.28 0.99
C PHE A 142 -18.10 -0.05 0.06
N VAL A 143 -19.04 0.82 0.39
CA VAL A 143 -19.18 2.15 -0.22
C VAL A 143 -18.53 3.18 0.69
N PHE A 144 -17.33 3.61 0.34
CA PHE A 144 -16.58 4.58 1.12
C PHE A 144 -17.14 5.99 0.98
N PRO A 145 -17.15 6.79 2.05
CA PRO A 145 -17.44 8.23 1.97
C PRO A 145 -16.52 8.95 0.95
N PRO A 146 -16.85 10.18 0.55
CA PRO A 146 -15.94 11.02 -0.22
C PRO A 146 -14.58 11.13 0.47
N THR A 147 -13.50 11.19 -0.31
CA THR A 147 -12.12 11.21 0.20
C THR A 147 -11.91 12.39 1.15
N GLU A 148 -12.46 13.55 0.82
CA GLU A 148 -12.38 14.78 1.59
C GLU A 148 -13.05 14.62 2.96
N THR A 149 -14.15 13.89 3.03
CA THR A 149 -14.85 13.58 4.31
C THR A 149 -13.98 12.71 5.21
N ILE A 150 -13.31 11.72 4.62
CA ILE A 150 -12.39 10.85 5.36
C ILE A 150 -11.19 11.63 5.89
N GLN A 151 -10.59 12.47 5.03
CA GLN A 151 -9.46 13.34 5.39
C GLN A 151 -9.84 14.31 6.51
N ALA A 152 -10.99 14.99 6.39
CA ALA A 152 -11.51 15.86 7.42
C ALA A 152 -11.74 15.12 8.74
N GLY A 153 -12.25 13.89 8.71
CA GLY A 153 -12.44 13.06 9.89
C GLY A 153 -11.12 12.72 10.59
N ILE A 154 -10.04 12.44 9.84
CA ILE A 154 -8.70 12.20 10.42
C ILE A 154 -8.18 13.47 11.11
N VAL A 155 -8.30 14.63 10.45
CA VAL A 155 -7.86 15.91 11.00
C VAL A 155 -8.67 16.30 12.23
N SER A 156 -10.01 16.15 12.18
CA SER A 156 -10.90 16.44 13.31
C SER A 156 -10.54 15.60 14.55
N PHE A 157 -10.37 14.28 14.36
CA PHE A 157 -9.93 13.39 15.44
C PHE A 157 -8.64 13.87 16.11
N CYS A 158 -7.64 14.26 15.29
CA CYS A 158 -6.36 14.73 15.83
C CYS A 158 -6.51 16.06 16.58
N ARG A 159 -7.22 17.05 16.01
CA ARG A 159 -7.43 18.36 16.63
C ARG A 159 -8.23 18.29 17.92
N GLU A 160 -9.33 17.53 17.92
CA GLU A 160 -10.15 17.32 19.12
C GLU A 160 -9.34 16.66 20.24
N THR A 161 -8.56 15.61 19.90
CA THR A 161 -7.72 14.91 20.88
C THR A 161 -6.66 15.84 21.48
N LEU A 162 -5.98 16.66 20.63
CA LEU A 162 -5.00 17.64 21.11
C LEU A 162 -5.65 18.75 21.96
N ASN A 163 -6.83 19.23 21.58
CA ASN A 163 -7.56 20.25 22.34
C ASN A 163 -8.00 19.73 23.73
N ASP A 164 -8.26 18.43 23.86
CA ASP A 164 -8.55 17.77 25.13
C ASP A 164 -7.27 17.50 25.96
N GLY A 165 -6.11 17.98 25.53
CA GLY A 165 -4.82 17.75 26.20
C GLY A 165 -4.34 16.31 26.13
N GLN A 166 -4.81 15.54 25.15
CA GLN A 166 -4.44 14.14 24.94
C GLN A 166 -3.61 13.96 23.66
N VAL A 167 -2.93 12.83 23.54
CA VAL A 167 -2.09 12.50 22.40
C VAL A 167 -2.89 11.66 21.38
N PRO A 168 -3.11 12.14 20.14
CA PRO A 168 -3.69 11.33 19.09
C PRO A 168 -2.65 10.34 18.53
N ILE A 169 -2.96 9.05 18.57
CA ILE A 169 -2.14 7.98 18.03
C ILE A 169 -2.88 7.30 16.88
N LEU A 170 -2.36 7.47 15.66
CA LEU A 170 -2.91 6.90 14.45
C LEU A 170 -2.17 5.60 14.11
N LEU A 171 -2.92 4.50 14.10
CA LEU A 171 -2.43 3.19 13.70
C LEU A 171 -2.64 3.01 12.19
N ALA A 172 -1.56 3.06 11.42
CA ALA A 172 -1.57 2.93 9.97
C ALA A 172 -0.50 1.95 9.49
N TYR A 173 -0.79 1.13 8.47
CA TYR A 173 0.23 0.26 7.87
C TYR A 173 1.39 1.09 7.34
N SER A 174 2.63 0.60 7.57
CA SER A 174 3.85 1.38 7.37
C SER A 174 4.10 1.81 5.92
N LEU A 175 3.67 1.01 4.93
CA LEU A 175 3.80 1.30 3.51
C LEU A 175 2.43 1.62 2.91
N GLY A 176 2.32 2.74 2.22
CA GLY A 176 1.12 3.24 1.56
C GLY A 176 0.23 4.03 2.51
N LYS A 177 -0.48 3.37 3.42
CA LYS A 177 -1.44 3.97 4.34
C LYS A 177 -0.83 5.08 5.22
N ALA A 178 0.34 4.82 5.80
CA ALA A 178 1.01 5.82 6.63
C ALA A 178 1.37 7.07 5.82
N GLN A 179 1.84 6.92 4.58
CA GLN A 179 2.22 8.06 3.74
C GLN A 179 1.01 8.91 3.35
N GLU A 180 -0.14 8.29 3.02
CA GLU A 180 -1.40 9.00 2.82
C GLU A 180 -1.78 9.82 4.06
N VAL A 181 -1.72 9.21 5.25
CA VAL A 181 -1.99 9.87 6.52
C VAL A 181 -1.03 11.04 6.76
N LEU A 182 0.26 10.84 6.54
CA LEU A 182 1.25 11.89 6.71
C LEU A 182 0.98 13.10 5.81
N LYS A 183 0.58 12.88 4.55
CA LYS A 183 0.20 13.96 3.62
C LYS A 183 -1.08 14.70 4.07
N ILE A 184 -2.04 14.00 4.65
CA ILE A 184 -3.25 14.61 5.23
C ILE A 184 -2.88 15.51 6.43
N LEU A 185 -2.02 15.02 7.31
CA LEU A 185 -1.58 15.78 8.50
C LEU A 185 -0.72 16.98 8.12
N GLU A 186 0.16 16.86 7.10
CA GLU A 186 0.95 17.96 6.54
C GLU A 186 0.04 19.09 6.04
N ALA A 187 -0.96 18.76 5.23
CA ALA A 187 -1.91 19.74 4.70
C ALA A 187 -2.74 20.44 5.79
N ALA A 188 -2.87 19.82 6.97
CA ALA A 188 -3.54 20.37 8.14
C ALA A 188 -2.57 21.10 9.10
N GLU A 189 -1.28 21.20 8.76
CA GLU A 189 -0.21 21.82 9.55
C GLU A 189 -0.08 21.23 10.97
N LEU A 190 -0.35 19.91 11.12
CA LEU A 190 -0.24 19.22 12.39
C LEU A 190 1.18 18.73 12.63
N PRO A 191 1.73 18.86 13.85
CA PRO A 191 3.07 18.36 14.17
C PRO A 191 3.07 16.84 14.28
N ILE A 192 4.00 16.17 13.56
CA ILE A 192 3.97 14.71 13.37
C ILE A 192 5.19 14.04 13.98
N MET A 193 4.94 13.03 14.81
CA MET A 193 5.91 12.00 15.16
C MET A 193 5.60 10.71 14.41
N ALA A 194 6.60 10.11 13.79
CA ALA A 194 6.41 8.87 13.05
C ALA A 194 7.38 7.77 13.51
N HIS A 195 6.87 6.54 13.54
CA HIS A 195 7.71 5.38 13.85
C HIS A 195 8.83 5.20 12.82
N ARG A 196 9.98 4.68 13.28
CA ARG A 196 11.20 4.48 12.47
C ARG A 196 10.96 3.75 11.14
N THR A 197 10.07 2.75 11.09
CA THR A 197 9.76 2.01 9.85
C THR A 197 9.06 2.87 8.82
N ILE A 198 8.16 3.76 9.24
CA ILE A 198 7.46 4.71 8.37
C ILE A 198 8.47 5.72 7.83
N ARG A 199 9.31 6.29 8.70
CA ARG A 199 10.34 7.27 8.31
C ARG A 199 11.36 6.68 7.33
N ALA A 200 11.76 5.43 7.51
CA ALA A 200 12.66 4.75 6.57
C ALA A 200 12.01 4.60 5.19
N LEU A 201 10.71 4.23 5.13
CA LEU A 201 9.99 4.11 3.89
C LEU A 201 9.74 5.47 3.21
N ASN A 202 9.53 6.55 3.98
CA ASN A 202 9.38 7.92 3.44
C ASN A 202 10.60 8.36 2.61
N GLN A 203 11.79 7.86 2.92
CA GLN A 203 12.99 8.16 2.13
C GLN A 203 12.86 7.69 0.69
N VAL A 204 12.25 6.52 0.47
CA VAL A 204 11.99 6.01 -0.90
C VAL A 204 11.00 6.92 -1.63
N TYR A 205 9.93 7.36 -0.98
CA TYR A 205 8.98 8.31 -1.58
C TYR A 205 9.69 9.58 -2.06
N THR A 206 10.52 10.16 -1.19
CA THR A 206 11.28 11.37 -1.54
C THR A 206 12.29 11.13 -2.66
N GLN A 207 12.99 9.99 -2.68
CA GLN A 207 13.93 9.60 -3.73
C GLN A 207 13.25 9.46 -5.10
N HIS A 208 11.99 9.05 -5.11
CA HIS A 208 11.17 8.88 -6.33
C HIS A 208 10.25 10.07 -6.62
N GLY A 209 10.56 11.25 -6.07
CA GLY A 209 9.91 12.51 -6.44
C GLY A 209 8.58 12.81 -5.74
N ILE A 210 8.19 12.03 -4.73
CA ILE A 210 7.04 12.35 -3.87
C ILE A 210 7.57 12.93 -2.55
N PRO A 211 7.51 14.27 -2.36
CA PRO A 211 7.97 14.91 -1.13
C PRO A 211 7.12 14.43 0.04
N MET A 212 7.77 14.03 1.13
CA MET A 212 7.12 13.62 2.37
C MET A 212 7.34 14.68 3.45
N PRO A 213 6.35 14.89 4.35
CA PRO A 213 6.49 15.86 5.43
C PRO A 213 7.67 15.52 6.35
N GLU A 214 8.26 16.56 6.92
CA GLU A 214 9.20 16.38 8.00
C GLU A 214 8.48 15.76 9.21
N THR A 215 9.07 14.71 9.77
CA THR A 215 8.51 14.00 10.93
C THR A 215 9.56 13.87 12.02
N ARG A 216 9.17 14.11 13.28
CA ARG A 216 10.02 13.79 14.42
C ARG A 216 10.09 12.27 14.62
N PRO A 217 11.21 11.72 15.09
CA PRO A 217 11.27 10.33 15.52
C PRO A 217 10.27 10.08 16.65
N LEU A 218 9.56 8.94 16.61
CA LEU A 218 8.68 8.55 17.71
C LEU A 218 9.49 8.38 19.00
N ASP A 219 9.15 9.16 20.00
CA ASP A 219 9.70 9.14 21.35
C ASP A 219 8.56 9.22 22.35
N PHE A 220 8.27 8.11 23.02
CA PHE A 220 7.20 8.03 24.01
C PHE A 220 7.47 8.85 25.29
N GLY A 221 8.72 9.29 25.51
CA GLY A 221 9.08 10.19 26.62
C GLY A 221 8.79 11.68 26.32
N ASN A 222 8.46 12.04 25.07
CA ASN A 222 8.22 13.42 24.66
C ASN A 222 7.13 13.53 23.59
N LEU A 223 5.87 13.36 24.02
CA LEU A 223 4.71 13.33 23.13
C LEU A 223 3.89 14.62 23.08
N ASP A 224 4.33 15.68 23.81
CA ASP A 224 3.54 16.90 23.96
C ASP A 224 3.20 17.57 22.61
N ALA A 225 1.91 17.82 22.42
CA ALA A 225 1.32 18.44 21.25
C ALA A 225 1.68 17.75 19.91
N GLN A 226 1.96 16.44 19.92
CA GLN A 226 2.33 15.69 18.71
C GLN A 226 1.20 14.73 18.28
N VAL A 227 1.05 14.55 16.97
CA VAL A 227 0.28 13.45 16.37
C VAL A 227 1.22 12.29 16.11
N VAL A 228 0.96 11.15 16.72
CA VAL A 228 1.79 9.95 16.55
C VAL A 228 1.24 9.09 15.41
N VAL A 229 2.09 8.70 14.45
CA VAL A 229 1.76 7.74 13.39
C VAL A 229 2.66 6.51 13.53
N MET A 230 2.05 5.34 13.72
CA MET A 230 2.77 4.09 13.95
C MET A 230 2.03 2.87 13.38
N PRO A 231 2.74 1.77 13.04
CA PRO A 231 2.08 0.56 12.53
C PRO A 231 1.30 -0.17 13.64
N PRO A 232 0.15 -0.77 13.32
CA PRO A 232 -0.68 -1.47 14.31
C PRO A 232 0.04 -2.68 14.94
N THR A 233 1.01 -3.27 14.27
CA THR A 233 1.79 -4.42 14.75
C THR A 233 2.62 -4.12 16.00
N ILE A 234 2.99 -2.85 16.22
CA ILE A 234 3.78 -2.44 17.38
C ILE A 234 2.95 -1.74 18.48
N ARG A 235 1.63 -1.75 18.36
CA ARG A 235 0.74 -1.15 19.37
C ARG A 235 1.05 -1.62 20.80
N LYS A 236 1.43 -2.89 20.98
CA LYS A 236 1.80 -3.45 22.29
C LYS A 236 3.08 -2.82 22.89
N GLN A 237 3.83 -2.04 22.11
CA GLN A 237 5.02 -1.33 22.59
C GLN A 237 4.68 0.06 23.13
N ILE A 238 3.42 0.50 23.10
CA ILE A 238 2.98 1.73 23.76
C ILE A 238 3.14 1.51 25.26
N PRO A 239 3.97 2.31 25.97
CA PRO A 239 4.15 2.17 27.41
C PRO A 239 2.84 2.52 28.15
N ALA A 240 2.65 1.92 29.32
CA ALA A 240 1.43 2.14 30.12
C ALA A 240 1.40 3.53 30.81
N ASP A 241 2.55 4.15 30.94
CA ASP A 241 2.80 5.40 31.66
C ASP A 241 2.88 6.64 30.77
N ILE A 242 2.52 6.51 29.46
CA ILE A 242 2.44 7.68 28.58
C ILE A 242 1.26 8.60 28.96
N PRO A 243 1.30 9.90 28.55
CA PRO A 243 0.19 10.81 28.76
C PRO A 243 -1.15 10.26 28.26
N PRO A 244 -2.28 10.79 28.73
CA PRO A 244 -3.59 10.44 28.19
C PRO A 244 -3.61 10.53 26.68
N HIS A 245 -4.16 9.51 26.03
CA HIS A 245 -4.11 9.39 24.57
C HIS A 245 -5.38 8.74 24.02
N ARG A 246 -5.65 8.99 22.74
CA ARG A 246 -6.70 8.32 21.96
C ARG A 246 -6.10 7.58 20.77
N LEU A 247 -6.57 6.38 20.54
CA LEU A 247 -6.15 5.51 19.45
C LEU A 247 -7.16 5.54 18.31
N ALA A 248 -6.71 5.80 17.10
CA ALA A 248 -7.49 5.58 15.89
C ALA A 248 -6.84 4.54 14.97
N MET A 249 -7.62 3.56 14.51
CA MET A 249 -7.18 2.65 13.45
C MET A 249 -7.58 3.21 12.09
N ILE A 250 -6.61 3.36 11.20
CA ILE A 250 -6.83 3.80 9.82
C ILE A 250 -6.86 2.57 8.91
N SER A 251 -8.06 2.24 8.40
CA SER A 251 -8.24 1.03 7.59
C SER A 251 -9.50 1.10 6.74
N GLY A 252 -9.49 0.54 5.53
CA GLY A 252 -10.70 0.36 4.73
C GLY A 252 -11.74 -0.53 5.42
N TRP A 253 -11.32 -1.46 6.27
CA TRP A 253 -12.21 -2.30 7.07
C TRP A 253 -12.98 -1.53 8.17
N ALA A 254 -12.68 -0.25 8.38
CA ALA A 254 -13.38 0.61 9.34
C ALA A 254 -14.87 0.83 9.01
N LEU A 255 -15.32 0.50 7.79
CA LEU A 255 -16.74 0.51 7.42
C LEU A 255 -17.56 -0.59 8.09
N GLN A 256 -16.92 -1.64 8.61
CA GLN A 256 -17.61 -2.70 9.33
C GLN A 256 -17.95 -2.22 10.75
N GLU A 257 -19.20 -2.42 11.19
CA GLU A 257 -19.66 -2.02 12.54
C GLU A 257 -18.79 -2.63 13.66
N SER A 258 -18.32 -3.85 13.47
CA SER A 258 -17.44 -4.55 14.43
C SER A 258 -15.99 -4.03 14.45
N ALA A 259 -15.59 -3.15 13.53
CA ALA A 259 -14.19 -2.75 13.36
C ALA A 259 -13.60 -2.13 14.64
N ARG A 260 -14.32 -1.25 15.32
CA ARG A 260 -13.86 -0.64 16.57
C ARG A 260 -13.52 -1.70 17.64
N TYR A 261 -14.38 -2.70 17.80
CA TYR A 261 -14.16 -3.81 18.75
C TYR A 261 -13.00 -4.71 18.29
N ARG A 262 -12.94 -5.02 17.01
CA ARG A 262 -11.87 -5.84 16.40
C ARG A 262 -10.50 -5.20 16.62
N TYR A 263 -10.37 -3.90 16.40
CA TYR A 263 -9.11 -3.18 16.54
C TYR A 263 -8.86 -2.69 17.97
N ARG A 264 -9.87 -2.72 18.85
CA ARG A 264 -9.80 -2.23 20.25
C ARG A 264 -9.23 -0.81 20.32
N THR A 265 -9.75 0.09 19.48
CA THR A 265 -9.35 1.50 19.41
C THR A 265 -10.53 2.39 19.77
N ASP A 266 -10.27 3.64 20.14
CA ASP A 266 -11.31 4.62 20.49
C ASP A 266 -12.13 4.99 19.27
N THR A 267 -11.50 5.01 18.09
CA THR A 267 -12.17 5.22 16.80
C THR A 267 -11.52 4.41 15.68
N VAL A 268 -12.25 4.32 14.55
CA VAL A 268 -11.80 3.73 13.30
C VAL A 268 -12.13 4.68 12.16
N LEU A 269 -11.21 4.88 11.23
CA LEU A 269 -11.35 5.85 10.13
C LEU A 269 -11.17 5.12 8.79
N PRO A 270 -12.15 5.23 7.86
CA PRO A 270 -12.24 4.37 6.68
C PRO A 270 -11.37 4.86 5.50
N LEU A 271 -10.07 5.02 5.71
CA LEU A 271 -9.14 5.30 4.61
C LEU A 271 -8.68 3.99 3.96
N SER A 272 -8.95 3.82 2.67
CA SER A 272 -8.56 2.65 1.89
C SER A 272 -7.49 2.98 0.86
N ASP A 273 -6.57 2.06 0.66
CA ASP A 273 -5.59 1.98 -0.43
C ASP A 273 -5.98 0.94 -1.50
N HIS A 274 -7.16 0.33 -1.37
CA HIS A 274 -7.76 -0.56 -2.36
C HIS A 274 -9.01 0.05 -3.00
N ALA A 275 -9.38 -0.49 -4.16
CA ALA A 275 -10.58 -0.08 -4.87
C ALA A 275 -11.86 -0.38 -4.06
N PRO A 276 -12.81 0.57 -3.95
CA PRO A 276 -14.11 0.34 -3.36
C PRO A 276 -14.98 -0.51 -4.29
N PHE A 277 -16.10 -1.04 -3.79
CA PHE A 277 -17.03 -1.85 -4.58
C PHE A 277 -17.42 -1.20 -5.93
N LEU A 278 -17.77 0.08 -5.92
CA LEU A 278 -18.11 0.78 -7.15
C LEU A 278 -16.91 0.94 -8.09
N GLY A 279 -15.70 1.10 -7.56
CA GLY A 279 -14.47 1.15 -8.35
C GLY A 279 -14.17 -0.18 -9.05
N LEU A 280 -14.40 -1.31 -8.36
CA LEU A 280 -14.27 -2.65 -8.96
C LEU A 280 -15.25 -2.86 -10.11
N ARG A 281 -16.51 -2.39 -10.00
CA ARG A 281 -17.51 -2.46 -11.07
C ARG A 281 -17.14 -1.63 -12.28
N TYR A 282 -16.44 -0.53 -12.10
CA TYR A 282 -15.98 0.32 -13.21
C TYR A 282 -14.81 -0.32 -13.96
N PHE A 283 -14.10 -1.24 -13.33
CA PHE A 283 -12.93 -1.91 -13.87
C PHE A 283 -13.29 -3.06 -14.84
N ILE A 284 -14.50 -3.62 -14.72
CA ILE A 284 -15.03 -4.71 -15.54
C ILE A 284 -15.89 -4.13 -16.69
#